data_93fbdb4066c55851ca038bc21a563818
#
_entry.id   93fbdb4066c55851ca038bc21a563818
#
_cell.length_a   1.000
_cell.length_b   1.000
_cell.length_c   1.000
_cell.angle_alpha   90.00
_cell.angle_beta   90.00
_cell.angle_gamma   90.00
#
_symmetry.space_group_name_H-M   'P 1'
#
loop_
_entity.id
_entity.type
_entity.pdbx_description
1 polymer ?
#
loop_
_entity_poly.entity_id
_entity_poly.type
_entity_poly.pdbx_seq_one_letter_code
_entity_poly.pdbx_strand_id
1 'polypeptide(L)'
;MPEVPSGAAEMSRKRVAEPGPLPENVPERKKACWGILTSQGSWADRSPLHEAASQGRLLALRTLLAQGYHANIVTIDHVTPLHEACLSGNVACVRALIHANANVNAATIDGVTPLYNCCVSGSVGCMELLLQNGAHTQTSHTHFPSALHEACKRGNTTCVESLLSHGADPDYERSHLGSPLYISCLHGHTACSKVLLQSGANVNVGQEGDSPLHAAVRQDSADQVSLLLDYGADVNIRDSHHQRPVEIAPPAGKTQQLLLTFEVAPRSLCQLCRLQIRKLIGRSRLKLLPLLPLPPLLTHYLEYT
;
A
#
# COMPACT_ATOMS: atom_id res chain seq x y z
N MET A 1 -46.01 58.57 -31.33
CA MET A 1 -46.49 57.19 -31.31
C MET A 1 -46.46 56.61 -32.69
N PRO A 2 -45.75 55.55 -32.90
CA PRO A 2 -46.33 54.28 -33.25
C PRO A 2 -45.74 53.10 -32.47
N GLU A 3 -46.44 52.00 -32.53
CA GLU A 3 -46.45 50.76 -31.76
C GLU A 3 -45.24 49.86 -31.93
N VAL A 4 -44.93 49.13 -30.89
CA VAL A 4 -43.94 48.04 -30.84
C VAL A 4 -44.67 46.71 -31.06
N PRO A 5 -44.20 45.80 -31.94
CA PRO A 5 -44.68 44.42 -31.94
C PRO A 5 -43.75 43.53 -31.10
N SER A 6 -44.38 42.82 -30.17
CA SER A 6 -43.79 41.73 -29.41
C SER A 6 -43.49 40.51 -30.29
N GLY A 7 -42.29 40.05 -30.32
CA GLY A 7 -41.89 38.78 -30.91
C GLY A 7 -41.33 37.87 -29.83
N ALA A 8 -42.11 36.94 -29.35
CA ALA A 8 -41.70 35.88 -28.44
C ALA A 8 -40.87 34.85 -29.22
N ALA A 9 -39.58 34.74 -28.89
CA ALA A 9 -38.73 33.68 -29.41
C ALA A 9 -38.89 32.43 -28.52
N GLU A 10 -39.51 31.42 -29.06
CA GLU A 10 -39.63 30.08 -28.54
C GLU A 10 -38.24 29.42 -28.53
N MET A 11 -37.59 29.32 -27.33
CA MET A 11 -36.40 28.52 -27.15
C MET A 11 -36.77 27.05 -27.04
N SER A 12 -36.53 26.32 -28.13
CA SER A 12 -36.59 24.84 -28.18
C SER A 12 -35.70 24.22 -27.14
N ARG A 13 -36.28 23.68 -26.09
CA ARG A 13 -35.57 22.83 -25.08
C ARG A 13 -35.26 21.50 -25.73
N LYS A 14 -33.98 21.28 -26.11
CA LYS A 14 -33.45 19.96 -26.43
C LYS A 14 -33.54 19.10 -25.16
N ARG A 15 -34.34 18.04 -25.20
CA ARG A 15 -34.36 17.00 -24.18
C ARG A 15 -33.01 16.32 -24.15
N VAL A 16 -32.32 16.40 -23.01
CA VAL A 16 -31.16 15.59 -22.70
C VAL A 16 -31.70 14.16 -22.49
N ALA A 17 -31.21 13.22 -23.28
CA ALA A 17 -31.54 11.82 -23.14
C ALA A 17 -31.02 11.31 -21.79
N GLU A 18 -31.89 10.68 -21.01
CA GLU A 18 -31.49 9.99 -19.78
C GLU A 18 -30.55 8.83 -20.10
N PRO A 19 -29.47 8.63 -19.31
CA PRO A 19 -28.58 7.49 -19.52
C PRO A 19 -29.33 6.19 -19.19
N GLY A 20 -29.35 5.28 -20.15
CA GLY A 20 -29.96 3.96 -19.99
C GLY A 20 -29.32 3.12 -18.88
N PRO A 21 -30.02 2.06 -18.41
CA PRO A 21 -29.56 1.25 -17.28
C PRO A 21 -28.20 0.59 -17.57
N LEU A 22 -27.32 0.61 -16.56
CA LEU A 22 -25.99 0.03 -16.55
C LEU A 22 -26.06 -1.48 -16.81
N PRO A 23 -25.10 -2.09 -17.55
CA PRO A 23 -25.06 -3.53 -17.74
C PRO A 23 -24.82 -4.25 -16.41
N GLU A 24 -25.69 -5.22 -16.08
CA GLU A 24 -25.76 -5.94 -14.80
C GLU A 24 -24.65 -6.95 -14.52
N ASN A 25 -23.58 -7.04 -15.31
CA ASN A 25 -22.54 -8.07 -15.16
C ASN A 25 -21.12 -7.49 -15.00
N VAL A 26 -20.88 -6.82 -13.85
CA VAL A 26 -19.52 -6.53 -13.39
C VAL A 26 -19.23 -7.43 -12.19
N PRO A 27 -18.16 -8.26 -12.20
CA PRO A 27 -17.82 -9.15 -11.08
C PRO A 27 -17.66 -8.35 -9.77
N GLU A 28 -18.25 -8.86 -8.69
CA GLU A 28 -18.28 -8.16 -7.38
C GLU A 28 -16.91 -7.73 -6.84
N ARG A 29 -15.83 -8.47 -7.18
CA ARG A 29 -14.46 -8.09 -6.81
C ARG A 29 -14.00 -6.73 -7.38
N LYS A 30 -14.58 -6.26 -8.49
CA LYS A 30 -14.26 -4.96 -9.08
C LYS A 30 -15.01 -3.81 -8.42
N LYS A 31 -16.18 -4.06 -7.82
CA LYS A 31 -17.00 -3.02 -7.16
C LYS A 31 -16.35 -2.46 -5.89
N ALA A 32 -15.62 -3.27 -5.12
CA ALA A 32 -14.99 -2.86 -3.87
C ALA A 32 -13.78 -1.91 -4.05
N CYS A 33 -13.10 -1.97 -5.21
CA CYS A 33 -11.93 -1.11 -5.47
C CYS A 33 -12.28 0.30 -5.98
N TRP A 34 -13.50 0.51 -6.43
CA TRP A 34 -13.91 1.74 -7.10
C TRP A 34 -14.27 2.90 -6.13
N GLY A 35 -14.63 2.58 -4.90
CA GLY A 35 -15.01 3.57 -3.87
C GLY A 35 -13.86 4.39 -3.31
N ILE A 36 -12.62 4.01 -3.57
CA ILE A 36 -11.42 4.64 -2.97
C ILE A 36 -10.73 5.62 -3.93
N LEU A 37 -10.97 5.52 -5.25
CA LEU A 37 -10.11 6.17 -6.24
C LEU A 37 -10.79 7.24 -7.09
N THR A 38 -12.12 7.35 -7.08
CA THR A 38 -12.80 8.33 -7.95
C THR A 38 -14.10 8.82 -7.32
N SER A 39 -14.26 10.14 -7.23
CA SER A 39 -15.57 10.76 -7.01
C SER A 39 -16.52 10.40 -8.18
N GLN A 40 -17.82 10.35 -7.97
CA GLN A 40 -18.82 10.00 -9.00
C GLN A 40 -18.75 10.85 -10.29
N GLY A 41 -17.98 11.95 -10.29
CA GLY A 41 -17.76 12.83 -11.44
C GLY A 41 -16.70 12.37 -12.42
N SER A 42 -15.74 11.51 -12.01
CA SER A 42 -14.55 11.19 -12.81
C SER A 42 -14.79 10.27 -14.03
N TRP A 43 -15.96 9.63 -14.10
CA TRP A 43 -16.29 8.72 -15.21
C TRP A 43 -16.58 9.46 -16.53
N ALA A 44 -17.12 10.67 -16.47
CA ALA A 44 -17.53 11.44 -17.63
C ALA A 44 -16.35 11.93 -18.48
N ASP A 45 -15.13 12.03 -17.88
CA ASP A 45 -13.96 12.61 -18.53
C ASP A 45 -12.91 11.57 -18.93
N ARG A 46 -13.25 10.29 -18.85
CA ARG A 46 -12.34 9.22 -19.27
C ARG A 46 -12.18 9.19 -20.78
N SER A 47 -10.94 9.32 -21.24
CA SER A 47 -10.63 9.13 -22.66
C SER A 47 -10.72 7.64 -23.04
N PRO A 48 -10.87 7.31 -24.34
CA PRO A 48 -10.81 5.93 -24.84
C PRO A 48 -9.51 5.20 -24.43
N LEU A 49 -8.42 5.94 -24.19
CA LEU A 49 -7.14 5.39 -23.75
C LEU A 49 -7.20 4.89 -22.29
N HIS A 50 -7.91 5.60 -21.40
CA HIS A 50 -8.18 5.15 -20.03
C HIS A 50 -9.00 3.84 -20.02
N GLU A 51 -10.03 3.79 -20.86
CA GLU A 51 -10.89 2.62 -20.95
C GLU A 51 -10.12 1.40 -21.49
N ALA A 52 -9.35 1.57 -22.56
CA ALA A 52 -8.50 0.51 -23.10
C ALA A 52 -7.48 0.01 -22.10
N ALA A 53 -6.91 0.90 -21.28
CA ALA A 53 -5.96 0.58 -20.22
C ALA A 53 -6.63 -0.21 -19.07
N SER A 54 -7.79 0.24 -18.60
CA SER A 54 -8.54 -0.41 -17.51
C SER A 54 -9.04 -1.79 -17.89
N GLN A 55 -9.44 -1.99 -19.13
CA GLN A 55 -9.95 -3.26 -19.64
C GLN A 55 -8.84 -4.21 -20.15
N GLY A 56 -7.58 -3.76 -20.18
CA GLY A 56 -6.46 -4.56 -20.66
C GLY A 56 -6.47 -4.82 -22.17
N ARG A 57 -7.16 -3.96 -22.94
CA ARG A 57 -7.27 -4.07 -24.40
C ARG A 57 -6.00 -3.56 -25.09
N LEU A 58 -4.93 -4.35 -25.07
CA LEU A 58 -3.60 -3.96 -25.56
C LEU A 58 -3.62 -3.47 -27.01
N LEU A 59 -4.34 -4.15 -27.90
CA LEU A 59 -4.41 -3.76 -29.32
C LEU A 59 -5.08 -2.39 -29.48
N ALA A 60 -6.23 -2.18 -28.83
CA ALA A 60 -6.92 -0.90 -28.86
C ALA A 60 -6.04 0.21 -28.27
N LEU A 61 -5.35 -0.05 -27.15
CA LEU A 61 -4.44 0.89 -26.51
C LEU A 61 -3.30 1.28 -27.46
N ARG A 62 -2.66 0.32 -28.13
CA ARG A 62 -1.60 0.60 -29.13
C ARG A 62 -2.12 1.37 -30.33
N THR A 63 -3.32 1.05 -30.83
CA THR A 63 -3.94 1.77 -31.93
C THR A 63 -4.21 3.23 -31.57
N LEU A 64 -4.75 3.48 -30.36
CA LEU A 64 -5.00 4.84 -29.88
C LEU A 64 -3.69 5.64 -29.72
N LEU A 65 -2.65 5.03 -29.17
CA LEU A 65 -1.33 5.68 -29.08
C LEU A 65 -0.76 6.00 -30.46
N ALA A 66 -0.90 5.10 -31.45
CA ALA A 66 -0.48 5.33 -32.82
C ALA A 66 -1.29 6.44 -33.53
N GLN A 67 -2.55 6.64 -33.14
CA GLN A 67 -3.41 7.73 -33.60
C GLN A 67 -3.06 9.08 -32.96
N GLY A 68 -2.08 9.13 -32.05
CA GLY A 68 -1.60 10.39 -31.47
C GLY A 68 -2.25 10.71 -30.08
N TYR A 69 -2.99 9.79 -29.48
CA TYR A 69 -3.43 10.00 -28.10
C TYR A 69 -2.22 10.07 -27.17
N HIS A 70 -2.20 11.09 -26.32
CA HIS A 70 -1.09 11.32 -25.40
C HIS A 70 -1.14 10.35 -24.22
N ALA A 71 -0.05 9.61 -23.95
CA ALA A 71 0.02 8.61 -22.89
C ALA A 71 -0.24 9.19 -21.47
N ASN A 72 0.00 10.50 -21.29
CA ASN A 72 -0.18 11.23 -20.03
C ASN A 72 -1.48 12.08 -20.02
N ILE A 73 -2.48 11.74 -20.83
CA ILE A 73 -3.79 12.36 -20.71
C ILE A 73 -4.37 12.11 -19.32
N VAL A 74 -4.98 13.12 -18.71
CA VAL A 74 -5.51 13.04 -17.36
C VAL A 74 -7.01 13.29 -17.34
N THR A 75 -7.68 12.68 -16.38
CA THR A 75 -9.05 13.05 -15.96
C THR A 75 -9.03 14.30 -15.07
N ILE A 76 -10.20 14.81 -14.67
CA ILE A 76 -10.32 15.92 -13.70
C ILE A 76 -9.54 15.60 -12.42
N ASP A 77 -9.58 14.35 -11.94
CA ASP A 77 -8.89 13.90 -10.73
C ASP A 77 -7.39 13.59 -10.98
N HIS A 78 -6.83 13.97 -12.12
CA HIS A 78 -5.46 13.69 -12.55
C HIS A 78 -5.14 12.18 -12.68
N VAL A 79 -6.14 11.34 -12.88
CA VAL A 79 -5.92 9.92 -13.17
C VAL A 79 -5.39 9.78 -14.60
N THR A 80 -4.29 9.02 -14.80
CA THR A 80 -3.72 8.70 -16.10
C THR A 80 -4.12 7.29 -16.56
N PRO A 81 -4.01 6.94 -17.85
CA PRO A 81 -4.19 5.57 -18.33
C PRO A 81 -3.26 4.57 -17.62
N LEU A 82 -2.07 5.01 -17.18
CA LEU A 82 -1.13 4.18 -16.44
C LEU A 82 -1.68 3.79 -15.06
N HIS A 83 -2.36 4.71 -14.35
CA HIS A 83 -3.06 4.39 -13.09
C HIS A 83 -4.08 3.27 -13.28
N GLU A 84 -4.88 3.35 -14.35
CA GLU A 84 -5.90 2.36 -14.67
C GLU A 84 -5.31 0.99 -15.03
N ALA A 85 -4.27 0.96 -15.85
CA ALA A 85 -3.57 -0.27 -16.21
C ALA A 85 -2.94 -0.95 -14.99
N CYS A 86 -2.39 -0.18 -14.06
CA CYS A 86 -1.81 -0.67 -12.81
C CYS A 86 -2.89 -1.21 -11.84
N LEU A 87 -4.00 -0.48 -11.72
CA LEU A 87 -5.14 -0.90 -10.88
C LEU A 87 -5.77 -2.21 -11.38
N SER A 88 -5.82 -2.39 -12.71
CA SER A 88 -6.32 -3.61 -13.33
C SER A 88 -5.27 -4.73 -13.38
N GLY A 89 -4.00 -4.45 -13.07
CA GLY A 89 -2.91 -5.42 -13.12
C GLY A 89 -2.48 -5.83 -14.53
N ASN A 90 -2.77 -5.02 -15.54
CA ASN A 90 -2.52 -5.34 -16.95
C ASN A 90 -1.07 -5.04 -17.37
N VAL A 91 -0.14 -5.95 -17.10
CA VAL A 91 1.31 -5.81 -17.36
C VAL A 91 1.62 -5.39 -18.79
N ALA A 92 0.91 -5.96 -19.80
CA ALA A 92 1.15 -5.64 -21.20
C ALA A 92 0.77 -4.17 -21.54
N CYS A 93 -0.32 -3.67 -20.96
CA CYS A 93 -0.74 -2.28 -21.13
C CYS A 93 0.21 -1.32 -20.41
N VAL A 94 0.63 -1.66 -19.17
CA VAL A 94 1.64 -0.90 -18.42
C VAL A 94 2.92 -0.76 -19.24
N ARG A 95 3.44 -1.85 -19.79
CA ARG A 95 4.64 -1.84 -20.63
C ARG A 95 4.46 -0.95 -21.87
N ALA A 96 3.31 -1.05 -22.56
CA ALA A 96 3.04 -0.25 -23.75
C ALA A 96 2.95 1.25 -23.43
N LEU A 97 2.35 1.62 -22.29
CA LEU A 97 2.26 3.02 -21.83
C LEU A 97 3.63 3.57 -21.43
N ILE A 98 4.46 2.80 -20.72
CA ILE A 98 5.84 3.21 -20.38
C ILE A 98 6.66 3.43 -21.64
N HIS A 99 6.57 2.55 -22.65
CA HIS A 99 7.23 2.74 -23.93
C HIS A 99 6.74 3.97 -24.71
N ALA A 100 5.51 4.42 -24.46
CA ALA A 100 4.93 5.65 -24.98
C ALA A 100 5.23 6.88 -24.10
N ASN A 101 6.24 6.81 -23.22
CA ASN A 101 6.67 7.86 -22.30
C ASN A 101 5.57 8.29 -21.30
N ALA A 102 4.78 7.34 -20.79
CA ALA A 102 3.91 7.60 -19.66
C ALA A 102 4.74 7.96 -18.41
N ASN A 103 4.29 8.98 -17.67
CA ASN A 103 4.93 9.38 -16.42
C ASN A 103 4.62 8.36 -15.33
N VAL A 104 5.63 7.58 -14.94
CA VAL A 104 5.52 6.53 -13.90
C VAL A 104 5.28 7.09 -12.49
N ASN A 105 5.59 8.38 -12.28
CA ASN A 105 5.42 9.09 -11.01
C ASN A 105 4.24 10.08 -11.02
N ALA A 106 3.33 9.97 -12.00
CA ALA A 106 2.13 10.78 -11.99
C ALA A 106 1.34 10.55 -10.68
N ALA A 107 0.82 11.63 -10.12
CA ALA A 107 -0.01 11.56 -8.91
C ALA A 107 -1.39 12.14 -9.21
N THR A 108 -2.43 11.50 -8.66
CA THR A 108 -3.79 12.05 -8.65
C THR A 108 -3.88 13.23 -7.68
N ILE A 109 -5.01 13.92 -7.64
CA ILE A 109 -5.27 15.02 -6.70
C ILE A 109 -5.06 14.55 -5.25
N ASP A 110 -5.46 13.31 -4.93
CA ASP A 110 -5.31 12.70 -3.61
C ASP A 110 -3.89 12.18 -3.34
N GLY A 111 -2.98 12.23 -4.33
CA GLY A 111 -1.62 11.73 -4.20
C GLY A 111 -1.44 10.24 -4.51
N VAL A 112 -2.45 9.59 -5.11
CA VAL A 112 -2.34 8.19 -5.57
C VAL A 112 -1.37 8.13 -6.74
N THR A 113 -0.45 7.15 -6.71
CA THR A 113 0.52 6.90 -7.79
C THR A 113 0.21 5.57 -8.50
N PRO A 114 0.70 5.36 -9.74
CA PRO A 114 0.60 4.05 -10.40
C PRO A 114 1.17 2.91 -9.56
N LEU A 115 2.27 3.16 -8.82
CA LEU A 115 2.90 2.18 -7.92
C LEU A 115 1.97 1.78 -6.77
N TYR A 116 1.25 2.74 -6.18
CA TYR A 116 0.22 2.47 -5.17
C TYR A 116 -0.87 1.55 -5.74
N ASN A 117 -1.35 1.83 -6.96
CA ASN A 117 -2.37 1.02 -7.63
C ASN A 117 -1.91 -0.43 -7.89
N CYS A 118 -0.60 -0.65 -8.15
CA CYS A 118 -0.04 -2.01 -8.23
C CYS A 118 -0.15 -2.76 -6.90
N CYS A 119 0.01 -2.07 -5.76
CA CYS A 119 -0.19 -2.68 -4.44
C CYS A 119 -1.67 -3.00 -4.19
N VAL A 120 -2.58 -2.15 -4.67
CA VAL A 120 -4.03 -2.40 -4.60
C VAL A 120 -4.44 -3.62 -5.41
N SER A 121 -3.90 -3.78 -6.62
CA SER A 121 -4.17 -4.93 -7.49
C SER A 121 -3.40 -6.19 -7.11
N GLY A 122 -2.31 -6.05 -6.34
CA GLY A 122 -1.38 -7.13 -6.04
C GLY A 122 -0.51 -7.56 -7.23
N SER A 123 -0.43 -6.74 -8.27
CA SER A 123 0.32 -7.08 -9.49
C SER A 123 1.81 -6.77 -9.35
N VAL A 124 2.58 -7.78 -8.96
CA VAL A 124 4.06 -7.69 -8.84
C VAL A 124 4.69 -7.36 -10.19
N GLY A 125 4.20 -7.95 -11.29
CA GLY A 125 4.75 -7.68 -12.62
C GLY A 125 4.59 -6.23 -13.08
N CYS A 126 3.46 -5.56 -12.75
CA CYS A 126 3.30 -4.13 -13.00
C CYS A 126 4.23 -3.31 -12.10
N MET A 127 4.33 -3.69 -10.83
CA MET A 127 5.18 -3.04 -9.84
C MET A 127 6.66 -3.05 -10.27
N GLU A 128 7.19 -4.20 -10.64
CA GLU A 128 8.57 -4.34 -11.09
C GLU A 128 8.86 -3.48 -12.32
N LEU A 129 7.94 -3.47 -13.30
CA LEU A 129 8.08 -2.60 -14.46
C LEU A 129 8.15 -1.12 -14.09
N LEU A 130 7.32 -0.66 -13.15
CA LEU A 130 7.35 0.72 -12.69
C LEU A 130 8.66 1.03 -11.95
N LEU A 131 9.09 0.17 -11.03
CA LEU A 131 10.32 0.36 -10.25
C LEU A 131 11.57 0.36 -11.14
N GLN A 132 11.65 -0.54 -12.12
CA GLN A 132 12.73 -0.55 -13.12
C GLN A 132 12.77 0.72 -13.98
N ASN A 133 11.64 1.41 -14.16
CA ASN A 133 11.54 2.67 -14.89
C ASN A 133 11.53 3.91 -13.98
N GLY A 134 12.02 3.79 -12.75
CA GLY A 134 12.25 4.93 -11.86
C GLY A 134 11.00 5.39 -11.09
N ALA A 135 10.05 4.51 -10.83
CA ALA A 135 8.95 4.84 -9.92
C ALA A 135 9.48 5.05 -8.48
N HIS A 136 9.05 6.14 -7.88
CA HIS A 136 9.43 6.47 -6.51
C HIS A 136 8.61 5.62 -5.52
N THR A 137 9.30 4.97 -4.58
CA THR A 137 8.67 4.16 -3.52
C THR A 137 7.99 5.01 -2.46
N GLN A 138 8.41 6.28 -2.33
CA GLN A 138 7.83 7.26 -1.41
C GLN A 138 7.12 8.36 -2.19
N THR A 139 5.97 8.79 -1.68
CA THR A 139 5.20 9.89 -2.27
C THR A 139 5.45 11.19 -1.51
N SER A 140 5.48 12.31 -2.21
CA SER A 140 5.60 13.64 -1.61
C SER A 140 4.33 14.11 -0.88
N HIS A 141 3.19 13.47 -1.15
CA HIS A 141 1.91 13.83 -0.54
C HIS A 141 1.82 13.31 0.89
N THR A 142 1.65 14.21 1.85
CA THR A 142 1.73 13.91 3.29
C THR A 142 0.49 13.18 3.85
N HIS A 143 -0.65 13.29 3.19
CA HIS A 143 -1.93 12.76 3.72
C HIS A 143 -2.35 11.40 3.16
N PHE A 144 -1.67 10.90 2.13
CA PHE A 144 -2.03 9.64 1.49
C PHE A 144 -1.09 8.49 1.91
N PRO A 145 -1.59 7.24 2.10
CA PRO A 145 -0.75 6.09 2.42
C PRO A 145 0.32 5.86 1.34
N SER A 146 1.53 5.46 1.73
CA SER A 146 2.51 5.00 0.74
C SER A 146 2.13 3.64 0.17
N ALA A 147 2.75 3.27 -0.98
CA ALA A 147 2.59 1.95 -1.58
C ALA A 147 2.89 0.82 -0.58
N LEU A 148 3.88 1.02 0.31
CA LEU A 148 4.24 0.05 1.34
C LEU A 148 3.14 -0.13 2.39
N HIS A 149 2.46 0.96 2.83
CA HIS A 149 1.31 0.86 3.74
C HIS A 149 0.18 0.05 3.12
N GLU A 150 -0.14 0.29 1.84
CA GLU A 150 -1.19 -0.44 1.14
C GLU A 150 -0.84 -1.92 0.95
N ALA A 151 0.41 -2.23 0.58
CA ALA A 151 0.89 -3.60 0.48
C ALA A 151 0.77 -4.35 1.82
N CYS A 152 1.13 -3.69 2.94
CA CYS A 152 1.00 -4.22 4.30
C CYS A 152 -0.47 -4.41 4.70
N LYS A 153 -1.33 -3.43 4.40
CA LYS A 153 -2.77 -3.50 4.66
C LYS A 153 -3.44 -4.67 3.95
N ARG A 154 -2.97 -5.02 2.74
CA ARG A 154 -3.52 -6.12 1.94
C ARG A 154 -2.86 -7.47 2.17
N GLY A 155 -1.78 -7.52 2.93
CA GLY A 155 -1.03 -8.74 3.18
C GLY A 155 -0.22 -9.24 1.99
N ASN A 156 0.07 -8.40 1.00
CA ASN A 156 0.83 -8.76 -0.19
C ASN A 156 2.33 -8.82 0.09
N THR A 157 2.81 -9.93 0.64
CA THR A 157 4.21 -10.13 1.06
C THR A 157 5.19 -9.89 -0.07
N THR A 158 4.91 -10.39 -1.28
CA THR A 158 5.76 -10.21 -2.45
C THR A 158 5.90 -8.74 -2.86
N CYS A 159 4.82 -7.95 -2.74
CA CYS A 159 4.87 -6.50 -2.97
C CYS A 159 5.70 -5.80 -1.89
N VAL A 160 5.57 -6.21 -0.63
CA VAL A 160 6.38 -5.68 0.48
C VAL A 160 7.86 -5.94 0.24
N GLU A 161 8.24 -7.17 -0.10
CA GLU A 161 9.63 -7.57 -0.43
C GLU A 161 10.19 -6.75 -1.60
N SER A 162 9.43 -6.63 -2.69
CA SER A 162 9.85 -5.86 -3.87
C SER A 162 10.05 -4.38 -3.54
N LEU A 163 9.14 -3.74 -2.81
CA LEU A 163 9.28 -2.34 -2.40
C LEU A 163 10.50 -2.12 -1.50
N LEU A 164 10.72 -2.99 -0.51
CA LEU A 164 11.87 -2.90 0.40
C LEU A 164 13.19 -3.14 -0.32
N SER A 165 13.24 -4.05 -1.32
CA SER A 165 14.44 -4.27 -2.13
C SER A 165 14.82 -3.05 -2.98
N HIS A 166 13.82 -2.25 -3.41
CA HIS A 166 14.00 -1.01 -4.14
C HIS A 166 14.12 0.23 -3.23
N GLY A 167 14.40 0.04 -1.94
CA GLY A 167 14.76 1.11 -1.02
C GLY A 167 13.58 1.83 -0.37
N ALA A 168 12.37 1.24 -0.34
CA ALA A 168 11.31 1.78 0.50
C ALA A 168 11.74 1.77 1.97
N ASP A 169 11.46 2.85 2.69
CA ASP A 169 11.74 2.94 4.13
C ASP A 169 10.69 2.14 4.91
N PRO A 170 11.08 1.06 5.64
CA PRO A 170 10.14 0.26 6.41
C PRO A 170 9.53 0.99 7.60
N ASP A 171 10.12 2.10 8.05
CA ASP A 171 9.61 2.96 9.12
C ASP A 171 9.01 4.27 8.62
N TYR A 172 8.67 4.32 7.32
CA TYR A 172 8.04 5.51 6.77
C TYR A 172 6.69 5.75 7.45
N GLU A 173 6.71 6.60 8.46
CA GLU A 173 5.55 6.90 9.30
C GLU A 173 4.64 7.95 8.66
N ARG A 174 3.34 7.74 8.81
CA ARG A 174 2.30 8.74 8.52
C ARG A 174 1.56 9.05 9.82
N SER A 175 1.45 10.33 10.15
CA SER A 175 0.93 10.80 11.44
C SER A 175 -0.43 10.20 11.84
N HIS A 176 -1.28 9.87 10.88
CA HIS A 176 -2.62 9.29 11.12
C HIS A 176 -2.75 7.83 10.72
N LEU A 177 -1.70 7.19 10.25
CA LEU A 177 -1.71 5.76 9.85
C LEU A 177 -0.69 4.93 10.64
N GLY A 178 0.31 5.59 11.21
CA GLY A 178 1.43 4.94 11.86
C GLY A 178 2.44 4.34 10.86
N SER A 179 3.19 3.34 11.31
CA SER A 179 4.20 2.65 10.51
C SER A 179 3.60 1.51 9.67
N PRO A 180 4.28 1.08 8.57
CA PRO A 180 3.88 -0.10 7.81
C PRO A 180 3.77 -1.36 8.68
N LEU A 181 4.66 -1.52 9.69
CA LEU A 181 4.61 -2.62 10.64
C LEU A 181 3.33 -2.57 11.49
N TYR A 182 2.96 -1.39 11.98
CA TYR A 182 1.72 -1.21 12.72
C TYR A 182 0.50 -1.63 11.89
N ILE A 183 0.43 -1.18 10.63
CA ILE A 183 -0.66 -1.54 9.70
C ILE A 183 -0.71 -3.05 9.45
N SER A 184 0.44 -3.72 9.25
CA SER A 184 0.46 -5.17 9.07
C SER A 184 -0.02 -5.93 10.31
N CYS A 185 0.28 -5.40 11.51
CA CYS A 185 -0.21 -5.94 12.78
C CYS A 185 -1.71 -5.72 12.96
N LEU A 186 -2.19 -4.51 12.63
CA LEU A 186 -3.61 -4.15 12.71
C LEU A 186 -4.50 -5.04 11.83
N HIS A 187 -3.97 -5.51 10.70
CA HIS A 187 -4.69 -6.39 9.76
C HIS A 187 -4.32 -7.88 9.90
N GLY A 188 -3.50 -8.26 10.88
CA GLY A 188 -3.17 -9.66 11.16
C GLY A 188 -2.23 -10.32 10.13
N HIS A 189 -1.48 -9.55 9.34
CA HIS A 189 -0.61 -10.07 8.29
C HIS A 189 0.80 -10.41 8.80
N THR A 190 0.94 -11.52 9.53
CA THR A 190 2.20 -11.95 10.17
C THR A 190 3.36 -12.10 9.19
N ALA A 191 3.12 -12.59 7.96
CA ALA A 191 4.15 -12.73 6.95
C ALA A 191 4.74 -11.37 6.54
N CYS A 192 3.91 -10.34 6.34
CA CYS A 192 4.36 -8.98 6.05
C CYS A 192 5.14 -8.38 7.23
N SER A 193 4.65 -8.59 8.46
CA SER A 193 5.35 -8.17 9.68
C SER A 193 6.75 -8.80 9.78
N LYS A 194 6.87 -10.09 9.46
CA LYS A 194 8.18 -10.80 9.45
C LYS A 194 9.14 -10.15 8.46
N VAL A 195 8.72 -9.91 7.23
CA VAL A 195 9.57 -9.28 6.19
C VAL A 195 10.00 -7.87 6.58
N LEU A 196 9.09 -7.06 7.12
CA LEU A 196 9.41 -5.71 7.61
C LEU A 196 10.46 -5.75 8.72
N LEU A 197 10.28 -6.62 9.72
CA LEU A 197 11.21 -6.79 10.84
C LEU A 197 12.58 -7.33 10.38
N GLN A 198 12.60 -8.27 9.44
CA GLN A 198 13.84 -8.74 8.82
C GLN A 198 14.58 -7.61 8.11
N SER A 199 13.86 -6.70 7.46
CA SER A 199 14.40 -5.51 6.80
C SER A 199 14.79 -4.39 7.77
N GLY A 200 14.61 -4.60 9.09
CA GLY A 200 15.03 -3.68 10.13
C GLY A 200 14.00 -2.61 10.51
N ALA A 201 12.72 -2.88 10.30
CA ALA A 201 11.66 -2.02 10.83
C ALA A 201 11.76 -1.89 12.36
N ASN A 202 11.47 -0.70 12.86
CA ASN A 202 11.43 -0.47 14.31
C ASN A 202 10.16 -1.10 14.89
N VAL A 203 10.36 -2.08 15.76
CA VAL A 203 9.28 -2.88 16.35
C VAL A 203 8.32 -2.09 17.24
N ASN A 204 8.73 -0.90 17.70
CA ASN A 204 7.96 -0.09 18.66
C ASN A 204 7.31 1.16 18.05
N VAL A 205 7.56 1.47 16.77
CA VAL A 205 6.95 2.62 16.11
C VAL A 205 5.55 2.26 15.59
N GLY A 206 4.55 2.90 16.15
CA GLY A 206 3.14 2.67 15.83
C GLY A 206 2.39 3.93 15.44
N GLN A 207 1.19 4.13 15.99
CA GLN A 207 0.32 5.27 15.71
C GLN A 207 -0.11 5.92 17.02
N GLU A 208 0.16 7.22 17.21
CA GLU A 208 -0.37 8.02 18.35
C GLU A 208 -0.19 7.35 19.73
N GLY A 209 0.98 6.74 19.97
CA GLY A 209 1.26 6.00 21.21
C GLY A 209 0.87 4.51 21.17
N ASP A 210 0.05 4.11 20.21
CA ASP A 210 -0.32 2.71 20.00
C ASP A 210 0.80 1.96 19.27
N SER A 211 1.39 0.94 19.89
CA SER A 211 2.49 0.19 19.28
C SER A 211 1.99 -0.98 18.41
N PRO A 212 2.83 -1.52 17.50
CA PRO A 212 2.49 -2.74 16.77
C PRO A 212 2.09 -3.92 17.67
N LEU A 213 2.66 -3.99 18.89
CA LEU A 213 2.30 -5.01 19.87
C LEU A 213 0.85 -4.84 20.37
N HIS A 214 0.40 -3.61 20.60
CA HIS A 214 -1.00 -3.36 20.96
C HIS A 214 -1.95 -3.81 19.83
N ALA A 215 -1.62 -3.46 18.58
CA ALA A 215 -2.42 -3.87 17.42
C ALA A 215 -2.51 -5.40 17.29
N ALA A 216 -1.38 -6.12 17.45
CA ALA A 216 -1.33 -7.56 17.40
C ALA A 216 -2.14 -8.23 18.51
N VAL A 217 -2.13 -7.65 19.72
CA VAL A 217 -2.88 -8.13 20.88
C VAL A 217 -4.39 -7.94 20.68
N ARG A 218 -4.83 -6.82 20.11
CA ARG A 218 -6.26 -6.61 19.76
C ARG A 218 -6.76 -7.61 18.73
N GLN A 219 -5.90 -8.10 17.84
CA GLN A 219 -6.22 -9.17 16.88
C GLN A 219 -6.13 -10.59 17.50
N ASP A 220 -5.76 -10.71 18.76
CA ASP A 220 -5.49 -11.99 19.47
C ASP A 220 -4.58 -12.94 18.68
N SER A 221 -3.61 -12.39 17.94
CA SER A 221 -2.67 -13.15 17.11
C SER A 221 -1.43 -13.55 17.92
N ALA A 222 -1.46 -14.75 18.51
CA ALA A 222 -0.35 -15.26 19.30
C ALA A 222 0.98 -15.35 18.51
N ASP A 223 0.91 -15.78 17.26
CA ASP A 223 2.09 -15.88 16.38
C ASP A 223 2.72 -14.50 16.11
N GLN A 224 1.88 -13.49 15.89
CA GLN A 224 2.34 -12.14 15.63
C GLN A 224 2.91 -11.49 16.90
N VAL A 225 2.27 -11.71 18.05
CA VAL A 225 2.79 -11.28 19.37
C VAL A 225 4.14 -11.93 19.65
N SER A 226 4.27 -13.25 19.46
CA SER A 226 5.55 -13.96 19.65
C SER A 226 6.65 -13.39 18.73
N LEU A 227 6.32 -13.17 17.45
CA LEU A 227 7.25 -12.56 16.48
C LEU A 227 7.73 -11.18 16.95
N LEU A 228 6.83 -10.30 17.36
CA LEU A 228 7.20 -8.95 17.82
C LEU A 228 8.08 -8.99 19.08
N LEU A 229 7.76 -9.89 20.03
CA LEU A 229 8.55 -10.08 21.24
C LEU A 229 9.98 -10.58 20.93
N ASP A 230 10.13 -11.49 19.96
CA ASP A 230 11.43 -11.97 19.50
C ASP A 230 12.28 -10.86 18.90
N TYR A 231 11.65 -9.90 18.21
CA TYR A 231 12.30 -8.72 17.65
C TYR A 231 12.45 -7.55 18.64
N GLY A 232 12.11 -7.77 19.90
CA GLY A 232 12.40 -6.83 20.97
C GLY A 232 11.31 -5.81 21.26
N ALA A 233 10.06 -6.13 20.94
CA ALA A 233 8.93 -5.26 21.30
C ALA A 233 8.93 -4.98 22.82
N ASP A 234 8.67 -3.72 23.17
CA ASP A 234 8.57 -3.30 24.56
C ASP A 234 7.15 -3.56 25.09
N VAL A 235 7.03 -4.46 26.05
CA VAL A 235 5.75 -4.84 26.68
C VAL A 235 5.19 -3.77 27.61
N ASN A 236 5.99 -2.75 27.97
CA ASN A 236 5.61 -1.69 28.90
C ASN A 236 5.15 -0.40 28.21
N ILE A 237 5.20 -0.32 26.90
CA ILE A 237 4.66 0.84 26.17
C ILE A 237 3.18 0.98 26.53
N ARG A 238 2.75 2.23 26.75
CA ARG A 238 1.36 2.57 27.02
C ARG A 238 0.77 3.28 25.82
N ASP A 239 -0.44 2.87 25.45
CA ASP A 239 -1.21 3.49 24.38
C ASP A 239 -1.78 4.88 24.80
N SER A 240 -2.57 5.49 23.95
CA SER A 240 -3.25 6.77 24.22
C SER A 240 -4.23 6.71 25.42
N HIS A 241 -4.67 5.53 25.81
CA HIS A 241 -5.52 5.26 26.99
C HIS A 241 -4.70 4.88 28.23
N HIS A 242 -3.36 5.02 28.17
CA HIS A 242 -2.42 4.62 29.22
C HIS A 242 -2.43 3.12 29.54
N GLN A 243 -2.94 2.27 28.64
CA GLN A 243 -2.99 0.82 28.81
C GLN A 243 -1.77 0.15 28.21
N ARG A 244 -1.22 -0.86 28.88
CA ARG A 244 -0.16 -1.73 28.35
C ARG A 244 -0.78 -2.85 27.49
N PRO A 245 -0.02 -3.47 26.57
CA PRO A 245 -0.52 -4.58 25.75
C PRO A 245 -1.17 -5.71 26.56
N VAL A 246 -0.62 -6.06 27.74
CA VAL A 246 -1.18 -7.10 28.60
C VAL A 246 -2.55 -6.74 29.19
N GLU A 247 -2.82 -5.46 29.40
CA GLU A 247 -4.07 -4.95 29.98
C GLU A 247 -5.24 -4.97 28.99
N ILE A 248 -4.94 -4.88 27.68
CA ILE A 248 -5.94 -4.95 26.59
C ILE A 248 -6.12 -6.37 26.04
N ALA A 249 -5.25 -7.31 26.42
CA ALA A 249 -5.32 -8.69 25.95
C ALA A 249 -6.62 -9.36 26.41
N PRO A 250 -7.27 -10.19 25.55
CA PRO A 250 -8.42 -10.96 25.97
C PRO A 250 -8.12 -11.80 27.21
N PRO A 251 -8.98 -11.77 28.25
CA PRO A 251 -8.74 -12.49 29.49
C PRO A 251 -8.64 -13.99 29.24
N ALA A 252 -7.60 -14.61 29.79
CA ALA A 252 -7.26 -16.04 29.61
C ALA A 252 -6.93 -16.43 28.15
N GLY A 253 -6.74 -15.45 27.24
CA GLY A 253 -6.31 -15.68 25.87
C GLY A 253 -4.85 -16.14 25.78
N LYS A 254 -4.49 -16.74 24.63
CA LYS A 254 -3.10 -17.17 24.39
C LYS A 254 -2.13 -15.98 24.39
N THR A 255 -2.55 -14.84 23.87
CA THR A 255 -1.75 -13.60 23.83
C THR A 255 -1.46 -13.07 25.23
N GLN A 256 -2.44 -13.10 26.14
CA GLN A 256 -2.24 -12.67 27.52
C GLN A 256 -1.24 -13.60 28.24
N GLN A 257 -1.38 -14.91 28.08
CA GLN A 257 -0.46 -15.89 28.68
C GLN A 257 0.98 -15.70 28.17
N LEU A 258 1.15 -15.47 26.87
CA LEU A 258 2.47 -15.18 26.29
C LEU A 258 3.08 -13.92 26.88
N LEU A 259 2.33 -12.83 26.97
CA LEU A 259 2.82 -11.57 27.53
C LEU A 259 3.22 -11.71 29.01
N LEU A 260 2.37 -12.36 29.84
CA LEU A 260 2.68 -12.60 31.23
C LEU A 260 3.92 -13.49 31.39
N THR A 261 4.04 -14.56 30.59
CA THR A 261 5.22 -15.42 30.59
C THR A 261 6.48 -14.63 30.24
N PHE A 262 6.38 -13.72 29.27
CA PHE A 262 7.49 -12.89 28.81
C PHE A 262 7.89 -11.80 29.82
N GLU A 263 6.93 -11.26 30.59
CA GLU A 263 7.20 -10.33 31.69
C GLU A 263 7.99 -10.99 32.84
N VAL A 264 7.68 -12.24 33.14
CA VAL A 264 8.31 -12.98 34.23
C VAL A 264 9.66 -13.60 33.85
N ALA A 265 9.77 -14.07 32.57
CA ALA A 265 10.99 -14.71 32.10
C ALA A 265 11.95 -13.67 31.49
N PRO A 266 13.17 -13.51 32.02
CA PRO A 266 14.14 -12.60 31.38
C PRO A 266 14.51 -13.11 29.99
N ARG A 267 14.74 -12.19 29.07
CA ARG A 267 15.24 -12.52 27.73
C ARG A 267 16.55 -13.29 27.83
N SER A 268 16.69 -14.34 27.03
CA SER A 268 17.94 -15.09 26.98
C SER A 268 19.10 -14.19 26.50
N LEU A 269 20.31 -14.47 26.98
CA LEU A 269 21.51 -13.73 26.54
C LEU A 269 21.66 -13.79 25.01
N CYS A 270 21.34 -14.92 24.39
CA CYS A 270 21.34 -15.06 22.94
C CYS A 270 20.39 -14.09 22.25
N GLN A 271 19.16 -13.94 22.75
CA GLN A 271 18.20 -12.95 22.19
C GLN A 271 18.70 -11.52 22.34
N LEU A 272 19.24 -11.15 23.50
CA LEU A 272 19.82 -9.84 23.75
C LEU A 272 21.01 -9.57 22.81
N CYS A 273 21.93 -10.54 22.65
CA CYS A 273 23.05 -10.44 21.72
C CYS A 273 22.56 -10.25 20.26
N ARG A 274 21.57 -11.03 19.82
CA ARG A 274 21.00 -10.92 18.48
C ARG A 274 20.45 -9.51 18.23
N LEU A 275 19.64 -9.01 19.12
CA LEU A 275 19.06 -7.65 19.02
C LEU A 275 20.16 -6.58 18.98
N GLN A 276 21.19 -6.71 19.84
CA GLN A 276 22.28 -5.76 19.90
C GLN A 276 23.15 -5.81 18.63
N ILE A 277 23.46 -6.99 18.12
CA ILE A 277 24.21 -7.16 16.87
C ILE A 277 23.46 -6.52 15.71
N ARG A 278 22.18 -6.81 15.54
CA ARG A 278 21.34 -6.22 14.47
C ARG A 278 21.29 -4.70 14.59
N LYS A 279 21.17 -4.16 15.80
CA LYS A 279 21.19 -2.71 16.05
C LYS A 279 22.53 -2.09 15.65
N LEU A 280 23.66 -2.72 15.96
CA LEU A 280 25.01 -2.25 15.62
C LEU A 280 25.29 -2.31 14.11
N ILE A 281 24.84 -3.38 13.45
CA ILE A 281 24.97 -3.53 11.99
C ILE A 281 24.20 -2.39 11.29
N GLY A 282 23.08 -2.03 11.82
CA GLY A 282 22.22 -1.00 11.26
C GLY A 282 21.43 -1.46 10.03
N ARG A 283 20.31 -0.83 9.77
CA ARG A 283 19.30 -1.20 8.77
C ARG A 283 19.88 -1.42 7.37
N SER A 284 20.70 -0.48 6.89
CA SER A 284 21.27 -0.53 5.53
C SER A 284 22.18 -1.73 5.28
N ARG A 285 22.78 -2.28 6.34
CA ARG A 285 23.75 -3.39 6.25
C ARG A 285 23.13 -4.75 6.57
N LEU A 286 21.91 -4.81 7.08
CA LEU A 286 21.25 -6.10 7.36
C LEU A 286 21.16 -6.98 6.12
N LYS A 287 20.98 -6.39 4.94
CA LYS A 287 20.96 -7.11 3.65
C LYS A 287 22.31 -7.79 3.32
N LEU A 288 23.39 -7.38 3.96
CA LEU A 288 24.73 -7.94 3.76
C LEU A 288 25.08 -9.06 4.73
N LEU A 289 24.19 -9.37 5.69
CA LEU A 289 24.39 -10.47 6.65
C LEU A 289 24.75 -11.81 5.98
N PRO A 290 24.05 -12.24 4.91
CA PRO A 290 24.38 -13.49 4.22
C PRO A 290 25.77 -13.50 3.59
N LEU A 291 26.36 -12.34 3.33
CA LEU A 291 27.69 -12.20 2.71
C LEU A 291 28.85 -12.21 3.74
N LEU A 292 28.51 -12.15 5.03
CA LEU A 292 29.55 -12.21 6.07
C LEU A 292 30.09 -13.64 6.20
N PRO A 293 31.38 -13.82 6.42
CA PRO A 293 32.00 -15.14 6.62
C PRO A 293 31.67 -15.70 8.01
N LEU A 294 30.38 -15.90 8.29
CA LEU A 294 29.88 -16.45 9.53
C LEU A 294 29.48 -17.92 9.35
N PRO A 295 29.55 -18.74 10.41
CA PRO A 295 28.97 -20.07 10.38
C PRO A 295 27.47 -20.00 9.99
N PRO A 296 26.95 -20.94 9.16
CA PRO A 296 25.56 -20.92 8.69
C PRO A 296 24.53 -20.81 9.81
N LEU A 297 24.75 -21.53 10.93
CA LEU A 297 23.88 -21.47 12.11
C LEU A 297 23.78 -20.06 12.69
N LEU A 298 24.89 -19.31 12.69
CA LEU A 298 24.88 -17.93 13.21
C LEU A 298 24.21 -16.96 12.24
N THR A 299 24.42 -17.15 10.93
CA THR A 299 23.73 -16.36 9.90
C THR A 299 22.23 -16.56 10.00
N HIS A 300 21.74 -17.80 9.99
CA HIS A 300 20.30 -18.11 10.18
C HIS A 300 19.74 -17.53 11.48
N TYR A 301 20.51 -17.66 12.56
CA TYR A 301 20.09 -17.10 13.86
C TYR A 301 19.94 -15.58 13.82
N LEU A 302 20.85 -14.85 13.15
CA LEU A 302 20.76 -13.40 13.01
C LEU A 302 19.66 -12.93 12.06
N GLU A 303 19.30 -13.75 11.07
CA GLU A 303 18.26 -13.48 10.07
C GLU A 303 16.84 -13.89 10.53
N TYR A 304 16.72 -14.63 11.63
CA TYR A 304 15.45 -15.23 12.09
C TYR A 304 14.88 -16.26 11.08
N THR A 305 15.75 -17.01 10.40
CA THR A 305 15.38 -18.06 9.42
C THR A 305 15.64 -19.47 9.96
#